data_b4fda0966209dd8c1544198675d8120b
#
_entry.id   b4fda0966209dd8c1544198675d8120b
#
_cell.length_a   1.000
_cell.length_b   1.000
_cell.length_c   1.000
_cell.angle_alpha   90.00
_cell.angle_beta   90.00
_cell.angle_gamma   90.00
#
_symmetry.space_group_name_H-M   'P 1'
#
loop_
_entity.id
_entity.type
_entity.pdbx_description
1 polymer ?
#
loop_
_entity_poly.entity_id
_entity_poly.type
_entity_poly.pdbx_seq_one_letter_code
_entity_poly.pdbx_strand_id
1 'polypeptide(L)'
;MRSNLRSSHTIQSVGMLALCILGSAFAQNKAIDFKKGMPFSEGYVAGNTLYVAGQQGPDSQGKVTGTDVTQQTTNAIAGIEKVVKKAGFQMTDITSVTVYVTDLNDVPKMNDVYKKLMPDPKPARATVQVAGLIGGAKIEISAIAVKQ
;
A
#
# COMPACT_ATOMS: atom_id res chain seq x y z
N MET A 1 79.44 34.36 -14.56
CA MET A 1 78.46 33.56 -15.31
C MET A 1 77.63 32.76 -14.34
N ARG A 2 76.37 33.15 -14.15
CA ARG A 2 75.46 32.49 -13.21
C ARG A 2 74.38 31.78 -14.05
N SER A 3 74.32 30.47 -14.01
CA SER A 3 73.30 29.65 -14.64
C SER A 3 72.13 29.44 -13.67
N ASN A 4 70.94 29.97 -14.04
CA ASN A 4 69.73 29.77 -13.32
C ASN A 4 69.08 28.42 -13.73
N LEU A 5 69.01 27.46 -12.80
CA LEU A 5 68.21 26.24 -12.92
C LEU A 5 66.81 26.56 -12.44
N ARG A 6 65.83 26.56 -13.36
CA ARG A 6 64.40 26.61 -13.03
C ARG A 6 63.92 25.17 -12.72
N SER A 7 63.53 24.95 -11.48
CA SER A 7 62.86 23.75 -11.04
C SER A 7 61.36 23.84 -11.45
N SER A 8 60.90 22.96 -12.31
CA SER A 8 59.53 22.80 -12.68
C SER A 8 58.83 21.82 -11.69
N HIS A 9 57.99 22.37 -10.84
CA HIS A 9 57.12 21.51 -10.00
C HIS A 9 55.93 21.06 -10.80
N THR A 10 55.91 19.77 -11.13
CA THR A 10 54.75 19.10 -11.72
C THR A 10 53.78 18.78 -10.60
N ILE A 11 52.66 19.48 -10.57
CA ILE A 11 51.54 19.19 -9.66
C ILE A 11 50.77 18.00 -10.26
N GLN A 12 50.92 16.84 -9.68
CA GLN A 12 50.08 15.69 -9.96
C GLN A 12 48.75 15.84 -9.24
N SER A 13 47.71 16.19 -9.97
CA SER A 13 46.35 16.19 -9.49
C SER A 13 45.87 14.73 -9.32
N VAL A 14 45.83 14.24 -8.11
CA VAL A 14 45.20 12.95 -7.76
C VAL A 14 43.69 13.20 -7.80
N GLY A 15 43.07 12.80 -8.89
CA GLY A 15 41.62 12.78 -9.03
C GLY A 15 41.05 11.69 -8.12
N MET A 16 40.46 12.12 -7.00
CA MET A 16 39.72 11.24 -6.08
C MET A 16 38.34 10.89 -6.71
N LEU A 17 38.30 9.73 -7.36
CA LEU A 17 37.05 9.18 -7.92
C LEU A 17 36.18 8.72 -6.74
N ALA A 18 35.22 9.53 -6.30
CA ALA A 18 34.23 9.14 -5.31
C ALA A 18 33.29 8.12 -5.95
N LEU A 19 33.53 6.84 -5.68
CA LEU A 19 32.63 5.76 -6.04
C LEU A 19 31.40 5.84 -5.14
N CYS A 20 30.34 6.51 -5.61
CA CYS A 20 29.02 6.47 -4.98
C CYS A 20 28.49 5.04 -5.09
N ILE A 21 28.71 4.22 -4.06
CA ILE A 21 28.00 2.95 -3.89
C ILE A 21 26.56 3.34 -3.55
N LEU A 22 25.69 3.40 -4.57
CA LEU A 22 24.26 3.38 -4.39
C LEU A 22 23.90 2.00 -3.80
N GLY A 23 24.00 1.89 -2.49
CA GLY A 23 23.47 0.76 -1.77
C GLY A 23 21.97 0.71 -2.01
N SER A 24 21.53 -0.25 -2.83
CA SER A 24 20.11 -0.61 -2.90
C SER A 24 19.69 -1.01 -1.48
N ALA A 25 19.09 -0.08 -0.75
CA ALA A 25 18.44 -0.40 0.52
C ALA A 25 17.30 -1.36 0.16
N PHE A 26 17.56 -2.67 0.27
CA PHE A 26 16.49 -3.65 0.19
C PHE A 26 15.45 -3.25 1.23
N ALA A 27 14.27 -2.82 0.78
CA ALA A 27 13.18 -2.49 1.68
C ALA A 27 12.90 -3.73 2.53
N GLN A 28 13.15 -3.61 3.83
CA GLN A 28 12.97 -4.72 4.77
C GLN A 28 11.49 -5.09 4.81
N ASN A 29 11.17 -6.37 4.71
CA ASN A 29 9.81 -6.87 4.88
C ASN A 29 9.25 -6.42 6.24
N LYS A 30 8.02 -5.89 6.24
CA LYS A 30 7.42 -5.27 7.43
C LYS A 30 5.94 -5.59 7.55
N ALA A 31 5.55 -6.18 8.68
CA ALA A 31 4.15 -6.30 9.06
C ALA A 31 3.58 -4.94 9.51
N ILE A 32 2.37 -4.62 9.09
CA ILE A 32 1.62 -3.42 9.47
C ILE A 32 0.51 -3.85 10.41
N ASP A 33 0.44 -3.22 11.58
CA ASP A 33 -0.57 -3.48 12.63
C ASP A 33 -0.68 -4.95 13.06
N PHE A 34 0.46 -5.66 13.10
CA PHE A 34 0.49 -6.98 13.72
C PHE A 34 0.23 -6.86 15.22
N LYS A 35 -0.72 -7.65 15.72
CA LYS A 35 -0.98 -7.80 17.16
C LYS A 35 -0.64 -9.22 17.57
N LYS A 36 0.18 -9.38 18.63
CA LYS A 36 0.52 -10.71 19.15
C LYS A 36 -0.75 -11.49 19.49
N GLY A 37 -0.84 -12.72 19.00
CA GLY A 37 -2.01 -13.59 19.17
C GLY A 37 -3.03 -13.52 18.02
N MET A 38 -2.91 -12.54 17.10
CA MET A 38 -3.71 -12.53 15.88
C MET A 38 -3.06 -13.42 14.81
N PRO A 39 -3.85 -14.13 13.97
CA PRO A 39 -3.33 -15.02 12.93
C PRO A 39 -2.87 -14.28 11.66
N PHE A 40 -3.01 -12.95 11.59
CA PHE A 40 -2.66 -12.12 10.44
C PHE A 40 -2.22 -10.71 10.87
N SER A 41 -1.67 -9.97 9.92
CA SER A 41 -1.41 -8.53 10.02
C SER A 41 -2.41 -7.78 9.13
N GLU A 42 -2.74 -6.53 9.47
CA GLU A 42 -3.61 -5.69 8.64
C GLU A 42 -3.02 -5.39 7.26
N GLY A 43 -1.68 -5.40 7.18
CA GLY A 43 -0.95 -5.32 5.93
C GLY A 43 0.46 -5.89 6.05
N TYR A 44 1.09 -6.13 4.91
CA TYR A 44 2.48 -6.62 4.86
C TYR A 44 3.22 -5.97 3.70
N VAL A 45 4.32 -5.31 4.01
CA VAL A 45 5.23 -4.73 3.00
C VAL A 45 6.29 -5.77 2.65
N ALA A 46 6.46 -6.03 1.35
CA ALA A 46 7.52 -6.86 0.80
C ALA A 46 8.18 -6.12 -0.36
N GLY A 47 9.41 -5.65 -0.15
CA GLY A 47 10.08 -4.77 -1.11
C GLY A 47 9.30 -3.47 -1.33
N ASN A 48 8.91 -3.19 -2.58
CA ASN A 48 8.10 -2.03 -2.95
C ASN A 48 6.59 -2.30 -2.98
N THR A 49 6.16 -3.49 -2.53
CA THR A 49 4.77 -3.94 -2.60
C THR A 49 4.14 -4.03 -1.22
N LEU A 50 2.95 -3.47 -1.07
CA LEU A 50 2.10 -3.61 0.11
C LEU A 50 0.91 -4.50 -0.20
N TYR A 51 0.72 -5.54 0.60
CA TYR A 51 -0.47 -6.39 0.63
C TYR A 51 -1.35 -5.94 1.78
N VAL A 52 -2.58 -5.53 1.50
CA VAL A 52 -3.58 -5.12 2.49
C VAL A 52 -4.53 -6.29 2.73
N ALA A 53 -4.68 -6.70 3.99
CA ALA A 53 -5.63 -7.74 4.38
C ALA A 53 -7.09 -7.32 4.08
N GLY A 54 -8.00 -8.29 4.04
CA GLY A 54 -9.42 -8.01 3.84
C GLY A 54 -9.97 -7.04 4.88
N GLN A 55 -10.60 -5.97 4.43
CA GLN A 55 -11.24 -4.95 5.25
C GLN A 55 -12.75 -5.06 5.08
N GLN A 56 -13.47 -5.29 6.18
CA GLN A 56 -14.93 -5.49 6.19
C GLN A 56 -15.71 -4.22 6.54
N GLY A 57 -15.02 -3.16 6.92
CA GLY A 57 -15.64 -1.89 7.25
C GLY A 57 -16.42 -1.89 8.57
N PRO A 58 -15.79 -2.26 9.71
CA PRO A 58 -16.42 -2.12 11.01
C PRO A 58 -16.74 -0.64 11.30
N ASP A 59 -17.73 -0.42 12.14
CA ASP A 59 -18.05 0.92 12.67
C ASP A 59 -16.99 1.39 13.69
N SER A 60 -17.21 2.57 14.28
CA SER A 60 -16.33 3.15 15.29
C SER A 60 -16.21 2.30 16.56
N GLN A 61 -17.10 1.34 16.79
CA GLN A 61 -17.09 0.41 17.91
C GLN A 61 -16.43 -0.92 17.57
N GLY A 62 -15.92 -1.07 16.33
CA GLY A 62 -15.29 -2.29 15.86
C GLY A 62 -16.29 -3.39 15.45
N LYS A 63 -17.58 -3.07 15.36
CA LYS A 63 -18.64 -4.00 14.99
C LYS A 63 -18.93 -3.83 13.49
N VAL A 64 -18.96 -4.96 12.77
CA VAL A 64 -19.52 -4.98 11.42
C VAL A 64 -21.02 -4.80 11.57
N THR A 65 -21.51 -3.59 11.39
CA THR A 65 -22.87 -3.20 11.64
C THR A 65 -23.62 -2.86 10.38
N GLY A 66 -24.93 -3.08 10.49
CA GLY A 66 -25.89 -2.61 9.53
C GLY A 66 -26.02 -3.51 8.32
N THR A 67 -27.17 -3.38 7.71
CA THR A 67 -27.54 -4.05 6.46
C THR A 67 -27.14 -3.23 5.24
N ASP A 68 -26.54 -2.05 5.43
CA ASP A 68 -26.23 -1.12 4.36
C ASP A 68 -24.83 -1.32 3.80
N VAL A 69 -24.78 -1.85 2.58
CA VAL A 69 -23.54 -2.04 1.83
C VAL A 69 -22.81 -0.74 1.54
N THR A 70 -23.50 0.39 1.43
CA THR A 70 -22.93 1.71 1.17
C THR A 70 -22.00 2.12 2.32
N GLN A 71 -22.49 2.00 3.56
CA GLN A 71 -21.72 2.31 4.74
C GLN A 71 -20.56 1.32 4.93
N GLN A 72 -20.81 0.02 4.75
CA GLN A 72 -19.75 -0.98 4.87
C GLN A 72 -18.65 -0.77 3.82
N THR A 73 -19.01 -0.43 2.57
CA THR A 73 -18.03 -0.09 1.53
C THR A 73 -17.19 1.12 1.91
N THR A 74 -17.85 2.18 2.42
CA THR A 74 -17.15 3.40 2.88
C THR A 74 -16.13 3.08 3.96
N ASN A 75 -16.54 2.32 4.97
CA ASN A 75 -15.68 1.95 6.09
C ASN A 75 -14.54 1.00 5.65
N ALA A 76 -14.82 0.05 4.75
CA ALA A 76 -13.81 -0.87 4.22
C ALA A 76 -12.71 -0.10 3.46
N ILE A 77 -13.08 0.86 2.60
CA ILE A 77 -12.12 1.70 1.89
C ILE A 77 -11.32 2.59 2.86
N ALA A 78 -11.97 3.14 3.89
CA ALA A 78 -11.27 3.89 4.94
C ALA A 78 -10.28 3.00 5.72
N GLY A 79 -10.63 1.73 5.96
CA GLY A 79 -9.71 0.73 6.53
C GLY A 79 -8.48 0.50 5.65
N ILE A 80 -8.67 0.32 4.35
CA ILE A 80 -7.58 0.21 3.37
C ILE A 80 -6.69 1.47 3.42
N GLU A 81 -7.29 2.66 3.37
CA GLU A 81 -6.56 3.92 3.40
C GLU A 81 -5.68 4.05 4.65
N LYS A 82 -6.21 3.64 5.81
CA LYS A 82 -5.45 3.64 7.08
C LYS A 82 -4.22 2.75 6.99
N VAL A 83 -4.35 1.53 6.46
CA VAL A 83 -3.23 0.58 6.31
C VAL A 83 -2.21 1.12 5.31
N VAL A 84 -2.66 1.61 4.16
CA VAL A 84 -1.85 2.20 3.09
C VAL A 84 -1.02 3.36 3.62
N LYS A 85 -1.64 4.33 4.31
CA LYS A 85 -0.94 5.48 4.92
C LYS A 85 0.06 5.04 5.99
N LYS A 86 -0.30 4.08 6.84
CA LYS A 86 0.58 3.58 7.90
C LYS A 86 1.80 2.83 7.36
N ALA A 87 1.65 2.19 6.22
CA ALA A 87 2.74 1.56 5.49
C ALA A 87 3.64 2.57 4.76
N GLY A 88 3.26 3.86 4.71
CA GLY A 88 3.95 4.91 3.98
C GLY A 88 3.66 4.92 2.49
N PHE A 89 2.58 4.27 2.04
CA PHE A 89 2.07 4.27 0.68
C PHE A 89 0.98 5.34 0.52
N GLN A 90 0.57 5.57 -0.73
CA GLN A 90 -0.56 6.43 -1.11
C GLN A 90 -1.68 5.58 -1.73
N MET A 91 -2.91 6.07 -1.69
CA MET A 91 -4.03 5.38 -2.33
C MET A 91 -3.83 5.23 -3.86
N THR A 92 -3.09 6.15 -4.47
CA THR A 92 -2.69 6.10 -5.89
C THR A 92 -1.69 5.00 -6.21
N ASP A 93 -1.02 4.42 -5.21
CA ASP A 93 -0.12 3.28 -5.39
C ASP A 93 -0.89 1.95 -5.52
N ILE A 94 -2.21 1.95 -5.24
CA ILE A 94 -3.04 0.74 -5.35
C ILE A 94 -3.16 0.35 -6.83
N THR A 95 -2.72 -0.86 -7.15
CA THR A 95 -2.73 -1.41 -8.52
C THR A 95 -3.79 -2.48 -8.71
N SER A 96 -4.17 -3.19 -7.64
CA SER A 96 -5.14 -4.29 -7.70
C SER A 96 -6.03 -4.31 -6.46
N VAL A 97 -7.30 -4.62 -6.67
CA VAL A 97 -8.33 -4.74 -5.63
C VAL A 97 -9.15 -5.99 -5.86
N THR A 98 -9.44 -6.74 -4.79
CA THR A 98 -10.44 -7.80 -4.81
C THR A 98 -11.57 -7.42 -3.86
N VAL A 99 -12.79 -7.48 -4.39
CA VAL A 99 -14.02 -7.22 -3.64
C VAL A 99 -14.80 -8.51 -3.51
N TYR A 100 -15.11 -8.90 -2.29
CA TYR A 100 -15.97 -10.01 -1.95
C TYR A 100 -17.31 -9.45 -1.49
N VAL A 101 -18.42 -9.92 -2.06
CA VAL A 101 -19.79 -9.53 -1.69
C VAL A 101 -20.64 -10.75 -1.39
N THR A 102 -21.58 -10.65 -0.47
CA THR A 102 -22.51 -11.74 -0.17
C THR A 102 -23.74 -11.73 -1.06
N ASP A 103 -24.03 -10.59 -1.72
CA ASP A 103 -25.15 -10.42 -2.65
C ASP A 103 -24.74 -9.55 -3.84
N LEU A 104 -24.89 -10.07 -5.07
CA LEU A 104 -24.58 -9.31 -6.29
C LEU A 104 -25.52 -8.12 -6.51
N ASN A 105 -26.72 -8.14 -5.93
CA ASN A 105 -27.64 -6.99 -5.98
C ASN A 105 -27.12 -5.76 -5.26
N ASP A 106 -26.15 -5.93 -4.36
CA ASP A 106 -25.47 -4.81 -3.66
C ASP A 106 -24.36 -4.15 -4.51
N VAL A 107 -23.91 -4.78 -5.61
CA VAL A 107 -22.81 -4.29 -6.44
C VAL A 107 -23.04 -2.87 -7.01
N PRO A 108 -24.22 -2.49 -7.51
CA PRO A 108 -24.47 -1.13 -8.00
C PRO A 108 -24.21 -0.06 -6.90
N LYS A 109 -24.75 -0.27 -5.69
CA LYS A 109 -24.57 0.65 -4.55
C LYS A 109 -23.13 0.71 -4.09
N MET A 110 -22.44 -0.45 -4.03
CA MET A 110 -21.02 -0.53 -3.75
C MET A 110 -20.22 0.27 -4.78
N ASN A 111 -20.50 0.11 -6.07
CA ASN A 111 -19.83 0.84 -7.14
C ASN A 111 -19.96 2.35 -7.03
N ASP A 112 -21.11 2.87 -6.58
CA ASP A 112 -21.31 4.32 -6.41
C ASP A 112 -20.39 4.91 -5.34
N VAL A 113 -20.14 4.17 -4.27
CA VAL A 113 -19.16 4.52 -3.23
C VAL A 113 -17.73 4.38 -3.75
N TYR A 114 -17.44 3.23 -4.36
CA TYR A 114 -16.11 2.90 -4.89
C TYR A 114 -15.61 3.95 -5.88
N LYS A 115 -16.45 4.39 -6.82
CA LYS A 115 -16.12 5.43 -7.79
C LYS A 115 -15.72 6.74 -7.14
N LYS A 116 -16.34 7.10 -6.01
CA LYS A 116 -16.08 8.37 -5.31
C LYS A 116 -14.82 8.32 -4.46
N LEU A 117 -14.52 7.19 -3.83
CA LEU A 117 -13.48 7.08 -2.81
C LEU A 117 -12.15 6.50 -3.32
N MET A 118 -12.18 5.69 -4.38
CA MET A 118 -10.95 5.17 -4.97
C MET A 118 -10.33 6.18 -5.94
N PRO A 119 -8.98 6.24 -6.02
CA PRO A 119 -8.27 7.20 -6.87
C PRO A 119 -8.52 6.94 -8.37
N ASP A 120 -8.23 7.95 -9.18
CA ASP A 120 -8.15 7.84 -10.64
C ASP A 120 -6.67 7.89 -11.08
N PRO A 121 -6.28 7.06 -12.10
CA PRO A 121 -7.05 6.00 -12.72
C PRO A 121 -7.42 4.89 -11.74
N LYS A 122 -8.59 4.25 -11.94
CA LYS A 122 -9.02 3.15 -11.07
C LYS A 122 -8.08 1.95 -11.16
N PRO A 123 -7.74 1.29 -10.03
CA PRO A 123 -6.97 0.06 -10.05
C PRO A 123 -7.72 -1.08 -10.75
N ALA A 124 -6.98 -2.09 -11.21
CA ALA A 124 -7.59 -3.33 -11.67
C ALA A 124 -8.44 -3.94 -10.54
N ARG A 125 -9.63 -4.49 -10.85
CA ARG A 125 -10.53 -5.04 -9.84
C ARG A 125 -11.18 -6.34 -10.27
N ALA A 126 -11.21 -7.31 -9.35
CA ALA A 126 -12.13 -8.43 -9.38
C ALA A 126 -13.26 -8.20 -8.36
N THR A 127 -14.49 -8.60 -8.70
CA THR A 127 -15.62 -8.61 -7.76
C THR A 127 -16.26 -9.98 -7.84
N VAL A 128 -16.37 -10.68 -6.70
CA VAL A 128 -16.86 -12.03 -6.61
C VAL A 128 -17.91 -12.18 -5.50
N GLN A 129 -18.94 -12.97 -5.76
CA GLN A 129 -19.88 -13.35 -4.73
C GLN A 129 -19.33 -14.51 -3.92
N VAL A 130 -19.50 -14.45 -2.60
CA VAL A 130 -19.13 -15.50 -1.65
C VAL A 130 -20.35 -15.94 -0.83
N ALA A 131 -20.29 -17.16 -0.30
CA ALA A 131 -21.38 -17.72 0.51
C ALA A 131 -21.64 -16.96 1.82
N GLY A 132 -20.61 -16.30 2.37
CA GLY A 132 -20.69 -15.50 3.58
C GLY A 132 -19.34 -14.87 3.93
N LEU A 133 -19.39 -13.87 4.79
CA LEU A 133 -18.22 -13.17 5.34
C LEU A 133 -18.28 -13.21 6.87
N ILE A 134 -17.11 -13.14 7.50
CA ILE A 134 -16.99 -13.17 8.97
C ILE A 134 -17.79 -12.02 9.58
N GLY A 135 -18.46 -12.28 10.72
CA GLY A 135 -19.24 -11.26 11.41
C GLY A 135 -20.52 -10.81 10.69
N GLY A 136 -20.94 -11.50 9.62
CA GLY A 136 -22.13 -11.15 8.84
C GLY A 136 -21.95 -9.93 7.96
N ALA A 137 -20.70 -9.60 7.60
CA ALA A 137 -20.42 -8.52 6.66
C ALA A 137 -21.08 -8.79 5.30
N LYS A 138 -21.49 -7.73 4.62
CA LYS A 138 -21.97 -7.77 3.24
C LYS A 138 -20.85 -7.64 2.21
N ILE A 139 -19.72 -7.04 2.64
CA ILE A 139 -18.59 -6.75 1.78
C ILE A 139 -17.27 -6.90 2.53
N GLU A 140 -16.26 -7.37 1.82
CA GLU A 140 -14.85 -7.35 2.21
C GLU A 140 -14.01 -6.90 1.02
N ILE A 141 -13.01 -6.07 1.26
CA ILE A 141 -12.14 -5.55 0.22
C ILE A 141 -10.67 -5.76 0.63
N SER A 142 -9.88 -6.41 -0.24
CA SER A 142 -8.43 -6.48 -0.13
C SER A 142 -7.76 -5.69 -1.26
N ALA A 143 -6.51 -5.25 -1.05
CA ALA A 143 -5.80 -4.45 -2.03
C ALA A 143 -4.31 -4.80 -2.09
N ILE A 144 -3.70 -4.54 -3.25
CA ILE A 144 -2.26 -4.56 -3.45
C ILE A 144 -1.84 -3.19 -3.96
N ALA A 145 -0.85 -2.59 -3.31
CA ALA A 145 -0.24 -1.33 -3.71
C ALA A 145 1.23 -1.53 -4.04
N VAL A 146 1.72 -0.83 -5.07
CA VAL A 146 3.11 -0.94 -5.56
C VAL A 146 3.68 0.47 -5.72
N LYS A 147 4.78 0.75 -5.05
CA LYS A 147 5.57 1.98 -5.27
C LYS A 147 6.45 1.84 -6.49
N GLN A 148 6.53 2.92 -7.26
CA GLN A 148 7.50 3.07 -8.35
C GLN A 148 8.84 3.56 -7.83
#